data_4bf733fcdaff410a6aed3280a620716a
#
_entry.id   4bf733fcdaff410a6aed3280a620716a
#
_cell.length_a   1.000
_cell.length_b   1.000
_cell.length_c   1.000
_cell.angle_alpha   90.00
_cell.angle_beta   90.00
_cell.angle_gamma   90.00
#
_symmetry.space_group_name_H-M   'P 1'
#
loop_
_entity.id
_entity.type
_entity.pdbx_description
1 polymer ?
#
loop_
_entity_poly.entity_id
_entity_poly.type
_entity_poly.pdbx_seq_one_letter_code
_entity_poly.pdbx_strand_id
1 'polypeptide(L)'
;MQRLLIGFCALFSLAAQAAPLTPPQGGQYAIIVQGNNGVEFARHADQMIAPASTMKVLTALAARLELGADFRFATDIQAQPGAKQGDAINGDIWINFVGDPTLSRMDLLALFKQLGVNRIKGNVYVNTGAYNGYERGNGWSWGDQTLCFAAPVSSVIIDKNCAYGTITATQIGKPATGNVATGVPIGIGADNVEVMSYGDMARQFCALEVDMAKGNFYELKGCITPNKEPQGLRFAIHDVEAWGWDNIRWAMDRAGIKHDGLLRVTHKSPDNAETLGTHYSVSLPVMLAKMLKKSDNLYADTFLKTVGRHYYNKPGSYRSGTMAVRAILTKNGIDLGNATLADGSGLSAHNLISARQMLSVLNFIQKNDAELGLIKLLPSSQVDGTLAWRRSVTAPMMKNKVHAKTGTITGTSNLVGFIDTAGGQRKAFVMFQRGLSQDPATHERYRASKAAWPWTVFEKGVLESIYQQQPIQIAEQG
;
A
#
# COMPACT_ATOMS: atom_id res chain seq x y z
N MET A 1 -33.01 -24.79 -75.40
CA MET A 1 -33.50 -24.54 -74.02
C MET A 1 -32.41 -25.05 -73.06
N GLN A 2 -31.48 -24.19 -72.73
CA GLN A 2 -30.37 -24.49 -71.79
C GLN A 2 -30.74 -23.95 -70.37
N ARG A 3 -30.87 -24.84 -69.41
CA ARG A 3 -31.14 -24.49 -68.03
C ARG A 3 -29.79 -24.20 -67.29
N LEU A 4 -29.55 -22.96 -66.91
CA LEU A 4 -28.47 -22.56 -66.05
C LEU A 4 -28.81 -22.98 -64.61
N LEU A 5 -27.99 -23.86 -64.01
CA LEU A 5 -27.98 -24.13 -62.57
C LEU A 5 -27.04 -23.14 -61.90
N ILE A 6 -27.61 -22.21 -61.13
CA ILE A 6 -26.83 -21.33 -60.22
C ILE A 6 -26.60 -22.08 -58.90
N GLY A 7 -25.37 -22.55 -58.72
CA GLY A 7 -24.96 -23.14 -57.46
C GLY A 7 -24.74 -22.02 -56.42
N PHE A 8 -25.51 -22.03 -55.33
CA PHE A 8 -25.34 -21.17 -54.17
C PHE A 8 -24.24 -21.76 -53.29
N CYS A 9 -23.00 -21.25 -53.38
CA CYS A 9 -21.94 -21.56 -52.42
C CYS A 9 -22.20 -20.79 -51.11
N ALA A 10 -22.78 -21.44 -50.12
CA ALA A 10 -22.84 -20.94 -48.76
C ALA A 10 -21.42 -20.97 -48.16
N LEU A 11 -20.76 -19.83 -48.07
CA LEU A 11 -19.53 -19.64 -47.33
C LEU A 11 -19.86 -19.73 -45.83
N PHE A 12 -19.72 -20.91 -45.23
CA PHE A 12 -19.64 -21.08 -43.80
C PHE A 12 -18.29 -20.49 -43.33
N SER A 13 -18.30 -19.26 -42.83
CA SER A 13 -17.19 -18.74 -42.06
C SER A 13 -17.13 -19.52 -40.76
N LEU A 14 -16.22 -20.52 -40.70
CA LEU A 14 -15.77 -21.08 -39.42
C LEU A 14 -15.09 -19.95 -38.66
N ALA A 15 -15.80 -19.32 -37.72
CA ALA A 15 -15.17 -18.53 -36.68
C ALA A 15 -14.26 -19.47 -35.88
N ALA A 16 -12.95 -19.33 -36.03
CA ALA A 16 -12.00 -20.05 -35.21
C ALA A 16 -12.30 -19.72 -33.73
N GLN A 17 -12.92 -20.66 -33.01
CA GLN A 17 -13.11 -20.50 -31.57
C GLN A 17 -11.75 -20.47 -30.91
N ALA A 18 -11.47 -19.40 -30.19
CA ALA A 18 -10.25 -19.33 -29.37
C ALA A 18 -10.22 -20.49 -28.36
N ALA A 19 -9.06 -21.11 -28.21
CA ALA A 19 -8.90 -22.19 -27.23
C ALA A 19 -9.27 -21.70 -25.81
N PRO A 20 -9.96 -22.52 -25.01
CA PRO A 20 -10.30 -22.15 -23.64
C PRO A 20 -9.07 -21.78 -22.81
N LEU A 21 -9.19 -20.74 -21.99
CA LEU A 21 -8.15 -20.29 -21.09
C LEU A 21 -7.94 -21.29 -19.96
N THR A 22 -6.71 -21.71 -19.75
CA THR A 22 -6.35 -22.67 -18.69
C THR A 22 -6.07 -21.93 -17.40
N PRO A 23 -6.89 -22.11 -16.34
CA PRO A 23 -6.61 -21.54 -15.04
C PRO A 23 -5.37 -22.18 -14.38
N PRO A 24 -4.71 -21.51 -13.42
CA PRO A 24 -3.56 -22.06 -12.71
C PRO A 24 -3.94 -23.37 -12.00
N GLN A 25 -3.16 -24.40 -12.23
CA GLN A 25 -3.37 -25.71 -11.60
C GLN A 25 -3.29 -25.62 -10.07
N GLY A 26 -4.24 -26.23 -9.35
CA GLY A 26 -4.33 -26.18 -7.89
C GLY A 26 -4.71 -24.82 -7.30
N GLY A 27 -4.80 -23.80 -8.13
CA GLY A 27 -5.22 -22.46 -7.71
C GLY A 27 -6.73 -22.29 -7.69
N GLN A 28 -7.19 -21.34 -6.88
CA GLN A 28 -8.56 -20.86 -6.88
C GLN A 28 -8.62 -19.51 -7.63
N TYR A 29 -9.71 -19.28 -8.33
CA TYR A 29 -9.95 -17.99 -8.99
C TYR A 29 -11.41 -17.57 -8.89
N ALA A 30 -11.64 -16.26 -8.92
CA ALA A 30 -12.98 -15.67 -9.02
C ALA A 30 -12.91 -14.51 -10.00
N ILE A 31 -13.79 -14.54 -11.01
CA ILE A 31 -13.83 -13.53 -12.08
C ILE A 31 -15.26 -13.06 -12.23
N ILE A 32 -15.43 -11.73 -12.35
CA ILE A 32 -16.68 -11.12 -12.75
C ILE A 32 -16.39 -9.92 -13.64
N VAL A 33 -17.16 -9.77 -14.72
CA VAL A 33 -17.04 -8.68 -15.68
C VAL A 33 -18.41 -8.07 -15.89
N GLN A 34 -18.50 -6.76 -15.84
CA GLN A 34 -19.71 -6.01 -16.07
C GLN A 34 -19.51 -4.97 -17.18
N GLY A 35 -20.38 -5.00 -18.17
CA GLY A 35 -20.54 -3.97 -19.18
C GLY A 35 -21.77 -3.10 -18.91
N ASN A 36 -22.18 -2.36 -19.94
CA ASN A 36 -23.29 -1.40 -19.84
C ASN A 36 -24.65 -2.07 -19.55
N ASN A 37 -24.86 -3.30 -20.00
CA ASN A 37 -26.13 -4.03 -19.89
C ASN A 37 -26.17 -5.01 -18.69
N GLY A 38 -25.22 -4.93 -17.77
CA GLY A 38 -25.14 -5.81 -16.61
C GLY A 38 -23.91 -6.72 -16.62
N VAL A 39 -23.96 -7.79 -15.82
CA VAL A 39 -22.89 -8.79 -15.73
C VAL A 39 -22.84 -9.61 -17.02
N GLU A 40 -21.72 -9.57 -17.69
CA GLU A 40 -21.47 -10.30 -18.95
C GLU A 40 -20.77 -11.65 -18.71
N PHE A 41 -19.98 -11.74 -17.66
CA PHE A 41 -19.29 -12.96 -17.27
C PHE A 41 -19.15 -13.05 -15.75
N ALA A 42 -19.40 -14.23 -15.17
CA ALA A 42 -19.17 -14.51 -13.77
C ALA A 42 -18.74 -15.99 -13.58
N ARG A 43 -17.64 -16.20 -12.88
CA ARG A 43 -17.16 -17.53 -12.48
C ARG A 43 -16.63 -17.46 -11.05
N HIS A 44 -17.19 -18.25 -10.16
CA HIS A 44 -16.86 -18.28 -8.73
C HIS A 44 -16.99 -16.92 -8.03
N ALA A 45 -17.85 -16.01 -8.55
CA ALA A 45 -17.91 -14.60 -8.18
C ALA A 45 -18.28 -14.35 -6.71
N ASP A 46 -18.91 -15.34 -6.05
CA ASP A 46 -19.36 -15.26 -4.65
C ASP A 46 -18.37 -15.91 -3.68
N GLN A 47 -17.27 -16.51 -4.19
CA GLN A 47 -16.23 -17.10 -3.36
C GLN A 47 -15.46 -16.02 -2.60
N MET A 48 -15.27 -16.22 -1.29
CA MET A 48 -14.52 -15.31 -0.42
C MET A 48 -13.02 -15.54 -0.60
N ILE A 49 -12.33 -14.51 -1.07
CA ILE A 49 -10.89 -14.55 -1.37
C ILE A 49 -10.20 -13.36 -0.70
N ALA A 50 -8.95 -13.54 -0.28
CA ALA A 50 -8.12 -12.46 0.22
C ALA A 50 -7.84 -11.44 -0.90
N PRO A 51 -8.30 -10.18 -0.76
CA PRO A 51 -8.18 -9.17 -1.82
C PRO A 51 -6.74 -8.69 -2.03
N ALA A 52 -5.88 -8.88 -1.07
CA ALA A 52 -4.58 -8.23 -1.02
C ALA A 52 -4.73 -6.72 -1.24
N SER A 53 -3.76 -6.06 -1.86
CA SER A 53 -3.79 -4.60 -2.06
C SER A 53 -4.94 -4.05 -2.93
N THR A 54 -5.81 -4.91 -3.48
CA THR A 54 -7.05 -4.42 -4.09
C THR A 54 -8.03 -3.86 -3.05
N MET A 55 -7.87 -4.20 -1.77
CA MET A 55 -8.56 -3.58 -0.63
C MET A 55 -8.47 -2.06 -0.65
N LYS A 56 -7.35 -1.50 -1.14
CA LYS A 56 -7.14 -0.06 -1.23
C LYS A 56 -8.17 0.69 -2.07
N VAL A 57 -8.91 -0.03 -2.93
CA VAL A 57 -10.04 0.58 -3.69
C VAL A 57 -11.18 0.94 -2.75
N LEU A 58 -11.52 0.05 -1.81
CA LEU A 58 -12.53 0.31 -0.77
C LEU A 58 -12.08 1.47 0.13
N THR A 59 -10.84 1.41 0.59
CA THR A 59 -10.25 2.44 1.46
C THR A 59 -10.23 3.80 0.76
N ALA A 60 -9.87 3.85 -0.53
CA ALA A 60 -9.88 5.09 -1.31
C ALA A 60 -11.29 5.66 -1.47
N LEU A 61 -12.28 4.81 -1.76
CA LEU A 61 -13.67 5.24 -1.87
C LEU A 61 -14.19 5.79 -0.54
N ALA A 62 -14.00 5.05 0.56
CA ALA A 62 -14.45 5.48 1.88
C ALA A 62 -13.78 6.79 2.33
N ALA A 63 -12.47 6.94 2.11
CA ALA A 63 -11.74 8.16 2.40
C ALA A 63 -12.26 9.34 1.56
N ARG A 64 -12.53 9.13 0.27
CA ARG A 64 -13.04 10.18 -0.61
C ARG A 64 -14.45 10.63 -0.23
N LEU A 65 -15.31 9.69 0.19
CA LEU A 65 -16.70 9.96 0.63
C LEU A 65 -16.74 10.67 1.99
N GLU A 66 -15.89 10.25 2.92
CA GLU A 66 -15.95 10.74 4.31
C GLU A 66 -15.16 12.04 4.52
N LEU A 67 -13.96 12.13 3.94
CA LEU A 67 -13.03 13.24 4.20
C LEU A 67 -13.16 14.39 3.18
N GLY A 68 -13.68 14.11 1.98
CA GLY A 68 -13.77 15.09 0.90
C GLY A 68 -12.44 15.29 0.14
N ALA A 69 -12.49 16.02 -0.98
CA ALA A 69 -11.31 16.23 -1.84
C ALA A 69 -10.27 17.15 -1.23
N ASP A 70 -10.72 18.14 -0.47
CA ASP A 70 -9.85 19.21 0.07
C ASP A 70 -9.16 18.82 1.37
N PHE A 71 -9.47 17.60 1.89
CA PHE A 71 -8.86 17.13 3.13
C PHE A 71 -7.33 17.16 3.05
N ARG A 72 -6.72 17.65 4.14
CA ARG A 72 -5.29 17.63 4.42
C ARG A 72 -5.07 17.25 5.87
N PHE A 73 -4.02 16.51 6.15
CA PHE A 73 -3.52 16.36 7.52
C PHE A 73 -2.92 17.69 7.97
N ALA A 74 -3.18 18.06 9.22
CA ALA A 74 -2.60 19.25 9.86
C ALA A 74 -1.83 18.82 11.10
N THR A 75 -0.50 18.85 11.04
CA THR A 75 0.39 18.66 12.18
C THR A 75 0.77 20.03 12.71
N ASP A 76 0.44 20.33 13.96
CA ASP A 76 0.69 21.65 14.53
C ASP A 76 1.51 21.61 15.83
N ILE A 77 2.07 22.78 16.18
CA ILE A 77 2.69 23.04 17.47
C ILE A 77 1.87 24.09 18.20
N GLN A 78 1.47 23.77 19.41
CA GLN A 78 0.66 24.63 20.28
C GLN A 78 1.39 24.96 21.56
N ALA A 79 1.01 26.07 22.18
CA ALA A 79 1.45 26.47 23.53
C ALA A 79 0.29 27.10 24.31
N GLN A 80 0.48 27.35 25.61
CA GLN A 80 -0.46 28.17 26.37
C GLN A 80 -0.50 29.59 25.80
N PRO A 81 -1.67 30.27 25.79
CA PRO A 81 -1.78 31.65 25.34
C PRO A 81 -0.78 32.57 26.03
N GLY A 82 -0.06 33.35 25.24
CA GLY A 82 0.96 34.26 25.75
C GLY A 82 2.28 33.64 26.22
N ALA A 83 2.46 32.32 26.07
CA ALA A 83 3.72 31.65 26.41
C ALA A 83 4.88 32.07 25.49
N LYS A 84 4.60 32.42 24.22
CA LYS A 84 5.60 32.97 23.29
C LYS A 84 5.86 34.43 23.59
N GLN A 85 7.09 34.73 24.00
CA GLN A 85 7.53 36.10 24.31
C GLN A 85 8.89 36.34 23.65
N GLY A 86 8.90 37.21 22.66
CA GLY A 86 10.09 37.50 21.86
C GLY A 86 10.63 36.24 21.17
N ASP A 87 11.86 35.86 21.47
CA ASP A 87 12.58 34.74 20.90
C ASP A 87 12.54 33.47 21.78
N ALA A 88 11.65 33.42 22.79
CA ALA A 88 11.47 32.28 23.68
C ALA A 88 10.01 31.87 23.87
N ILE A 89 9.78 30.60 24.19
CA ILE A 89 8.52 30.09 24.73
C ILE A 89 8.73 29.81 26.22
N ASN A 90 8.02 30.57 27.08
CA ASN A 90 8.08 30.50 28.52
C ASN A 90 7.06 29.49 29.06
N GLY A 91 7.16 28.25 28.66
CA GLY A 91 6.24 27.17 29.06
C GLY A 91 6.36 25.95 28.16
N ASP A 92 5.38 25.09 28.31
CA ASP A 92 5.29 23.84 27.58
C ASP A 92 4.78 24.06 26.15
N ILE A 93 5.17 23.16 25.25
CA ILE A 93 4.57 23.05 23.90
C ILE A 93 3.98 21.67 23.67
N TRP A 94 2.99 21.60 22.77
CA TRP A 94 2.35 20.35 22.33
C TRP A 94 2.51 20.23 20.83
N ILE A 95 3.07 19.11 20.37
CA ILE A 95 3.16 18.77 18.94
C ILE A 95 2.05 17.78 18.66
N ASN A 96 1.03 18.19 17.91
CA ASN A 96 -0.14 17.38 17.61
C ASN A 96 0.09 16.57 16.34
N PHE A 97 0.57 15.35 16.49
CA PHE A 97 0.69 14.41 15.38
C PHE A 97 -0.66 13.78 15.06
N VAL A 98 -1.00 13.73 13.79
CA VAL A 98 -2.31 13.27 13.30
C VAL A 98 -2.23 12.07 12.36
N GLY A 99 -1.05 11.46 12.25
CA GLY A 99 -0.81 10.34 11.35
C GLY A 99 -0.60 10.77 9.90
N ASP A 100 -0.04 11.94 9.63
CA ASP A 100 0.26 12.39 8.28
C ASP A 100 1.32 11.51 7.61
N PRO A 101 0.99 10.70 6.57
CA PRO A 101 1.94 9.82 5.92
C PRO A 101 2.89 10.56 4.96
N THR A 102 2.71 11.88 4.83
CA THR A 102 3.55 12.73 3.97
C THR A 102 4.62 13.49 4.76
N LEU A 103 4.45 13.61 6.08
CA LEU A 103 5.34 14.38 6.94
C LEU A 103 6.76 13.81 6.92
N SER A 104 7.70 14.63 6.46
CA SER A 104 9.12 14.33 6.51
C SER A 104 9.80 15.01 7.71
N ARG A 105 11.00 14.55 8.05
CA ARG A 105 11.83 15.22 9.05
C ARG A 105 12.17 16.67 8.63
N MET A 106 12.22 16.96 7.33
CA MET A 106 12.45 18.31 6.84
C MET A 106 11.22 19.20 7.03
N ASP A 107 9.99 18.64 6.88
CA ASP A 107 8.76 19.38 7.19
C ASP A 107 8.66 19.67 8.69
N LEU A 108 9.09 18.72 9.53
CA LEU A 108 9.17 18.92 10.98
C LEU A 108 10.17 20.05 11.33
N LEU A 109 11.34 20.08 10.68
CA LEU A 109 12.30 21.18 10.83
C LEU A 109 11.68 22.52 10.40
N ALA A 110 10.97 22.55 9.26
CA ALA A 110 10.30 23.74 8.78
C ALA A 110 9.23 24.20 9.78
N LEU A 111 8.49 23.28 10.38
CA LEU A 111 7.48 23.57 11.40
C LEU A 111 8.11 24.21 12.66
N PHE A 112 9.24 23.70 13.15
CA PHE A 112 9.95 24.33 14.27
C PHE A 112 10.49 25.72 13.91
N LYS A 113 10.96 25.93 12.69
CA LYS A 113 11.41 27.26 12.25
C LYS A 113 10.28 28.30 12.18
N GLN A 114 9.02 27.89 11.95
CA GLN A 114 7.86 28.78 12.01
C GLN A 114 7.67 29.41 13.40
N LEU A 115 8.15 28.75 14.46
CA LEU A 115 8.05 29.29 15.81
C LEU A 115 8.80 30.62 15.99
N GLY A 116 9.88 30.84 15.23
CA GLY A 116 10.67 32.08 15.31
C GLY A 116 11.29 32.30 16.71
N VAL A 117 11.66 31.22 17.39
CA VAL A 117 12.25 31.27 18.75
C VAL A 117 13.58 30.52 18.76
N ASN A 118 14.43 30.85 19.75
CA ASN A 118 15.69 30.16 19.99
C ASN A 118 15.70 29.33 21.29
N ARG A 119 14.61 29.37 22.08
CA ARG A 119 14.51 28.64 23.36
C ARG A 119 13.09 28.24 23.70
N ILE A 120 12.95 27.00 24.20
CA ILE A 120 11.73 26.45 24.81
C ILE A 120 12.10 26.08 26.27
N LYS A 121 11.49 26.77 27.26
CA LYS A 121 11.82 26.58 28.67
C LYS A 121 11.07 25.44 29.34
N GLY A 122 9.88 25.11 28.84
CA GLY A 122 9.03 24.02 29.36
C GLY A 122 9.27 22.68 28.70
N ASN A 123 8.36 21.76 28.93
CA ASN A 123 8.39 20.42 28.31
C ASN A 123 7.89 20.48 26.86
N VAL A 124 8.31 19.51 26.05
CA VAL A 124 7.75 19.24 24.73
C VAL A 124 6.90 17.98 24.81
N TYR A 125 5.60 18.14 24.65
CA TYR A 125 4.63 17.06 24.65
C TYR A 125 4.36 16.60 23.23
N VAL A 126 4.58 15.30 22.99
CA VAL A 126 4.21 14.61 21.75
C VAL A 126 2.80 14.09 21.92
N ASN A 127 1.83 14.75 21.29
CA ASN A 127 0.44 14.33 21.35
C ASN A 127 0.17 13.23 20.30
N THR A 128 -0.15 12.03 20.79
CA THR A 128 -0.45 10.83 19.99
C THR A 128 -1.94 10.47 20.00
N GLY A 129 -2.81 11.36 20.49
CA GLY A 129 -4.24 11.11 20.69
C GLY A 129 -5.08 10.94 19.41
N ALA A 130 -4.50 11.15 18.22
CA ALA A 130 -5.23 10.95 16.97
C ALA A 130 -5.60 9.48 16.71
N TYR A 131 -4.73 8.55 17.11
CA TYR A 131 -4.95 7.12 16.95
C TYR A 131 -4.76 6.36 18.25
N ASN A 132 -5.39 5.18 18.33
CA ASN A 132 -5.20 4.23 19.43
C ASN A 132 -5.14 2.78 18.92
N GLY A 133 -4.91 1.84 19.85
CA GLY A 133 -4.80 0.43 19.57
C GLY A 133 -3.49 0.07 18.85
N TYR A 134 -3.51 -1.07 18.15
CA TYR A 134 -2.32 -1.59 17.49
C TYR A 134 -1.83 -0.71 16.35
N GLU A 135 -0.52 -0.57 16.22
CA GLU A 135 0.12 0.15 15.13
C GLU A 135 0.27 -0.69 13.85
N ARG A 136 0.17 -2.01 13.97
CA ARG A 136 0.16 -2.97 12.85
C ARG A 136 -1.16 -3.73 12.81
N GLY A 137 -1.63 -4.03 11.61
CA GLY A 137 -2.88 -4.73 11.39
C GLY A 137 -2.81 -6.18 11.87
N ASN A 138 -3.92 -6.68 12.42
CA ASN A 138 -4.04 -8.08 12.77
C ASN A 138 -3.92 -8.97 11.52
N GLY A 139 -3.16 -10.07 11.61
CA GLY A 139 -2.92 -10.97 10.47
C GLY A 139 -1.81 -10.51 9.52
N TRP A 140 -0.99 -9.52 9.89
CA TRP A 140 0.26 -9.24 9.21
C TRP A 140 1.28 -10.31 9.54
N SER A 141 2.07 -10.71 8.55
CA SER A 141 3.12 -11.73 8.74
C SER A 141 4.18 -11.23 9.72
N TRP A 142 4.59 -12.10 10.64
CA TRP A 142 5.68 -11.80 11.58
C TRP A 142 6.98 -11.44 10.86
N GLY A 143 7.33 -12.20 9.80
CA GLY A 143 8.55 -11.97 9.03
C GLY A 143 8.58 -10.65 8.24
N ASP A 144 7.42 -10.00 8.06
CA ASP A 144 7.32 -8.74 7.33
C ASP A 144 7.54 -7.51 8.23
N GLN A 145 7.56 -7.66 9.55
CA GLN A 145 7.55 -6.53 10.49
C GLN A 145 8.79 -5.64 10.43
N THR A 146 9.91 -6.15 9.91
CA THR A 146 11.14 -5.38 9.68
C THR A 146 11.12 -4.59 8.37
N LEU A 147 10.15 -4.86 7.48
CA LEU A 147 10.11 -4.33 6.13
C LEU A 147 9.25 -3.07 6.05
N CYS A 148 9.73 -2.04 5.34
CA CYS A 148 9.04 -0.75 5.25
C CYS A 148 7.60 -0.80 4.70
N PHE A 149 7.22 -1.84 3.94
CA PHE A 149 5.83 -1.99 3.52
C PHE A 149 4.89 -2.43 4.65
N ALA A 150 5.44 -2.88 5.79
CA ALA A 150 4.74 -3.18 7.04
C ALA A 150 5.08 -2.18 8.16
N ALA A 151 5.46 -0.95 7.80
CA ALA A 151 5.75 0.12 8.76
C ALA A 151 4.55 0.38 9.68
N PRO A 152 4.79 0.69 10.96
CA PRO A 152 3.73 0.93 11.93
C PRO A 152 2.93 2.19 11.58
N VAL A 153 1.61 2.10 11.76
CA VAL A 153 0.64 3.17 11.52
C VAL A 153 0.22 3.77 12.85
N SER A 154 0.94 4.78 13.29
CA SER A 154 0.69 5.51 14.54
C SER A 154 0.29 6.96 14.26
N SER A 155 -0.04 7.72 15.29
CA SER A 155 -0.21 9.17 15.16
C SER A 155 1.08 9.84 14.72
N VAL A 156 2.23 9.37 15.22
CA VAL A 156 3.55 9.86 14.82
C VAL A 156 4.02 9.10 13.60
N ILE A 157 4.00 9.76 12.45
CA ILE A 157 4.59 9.27 11.21
C ILE A 157 5.59 10.34 10.74
N ILE A 158 6.86 9.98 10.63
CA ILE A 158 7.93 10.82 10.09
C ILE A 158 8.72 9.97 9.11
N ASP A 159 8.96 10.49 7.89
CA ASP A 159 9.62 9.76 6.81
C ASP A 159 9.01 8.37 6.57
N LYS A 160 7.66 8.28 6.66
CA LYS A 160 6.87 7.04 6.51
C LYS A 160 7.19 5.95 7.54
N ASN A 161 7.74 6.29 8.68
CA ASN A 161 8.23 5.32 9.67
C ASN A 161 9.12 4.22 9.04
N CYS A 162 10.00 4.64 8.12
CA CYS A 162 10.90 3.77 7.36
C CYS A 162 12.27 4.44 7.26
N ALA A 163 13.29 3.76 7.75
CA ALA A 163 14.66 4.22 7.72
C ALA A 163 15.50 3.44 6.69
N TYR A 164 16.60 4.05 6.25
CA TYR A 164 17.50 3.50 5.25
C TYR A 164 18.88 3.29 5.84
N GLY A 165 19.50 2.17 5.49
CA GLY A 165 20.88 1.85 5.80
C GLY A 165 21.51 1.07 4.67
N THR A 166 22.74 0.63 4.87
CA THR A 166 23.49 -0.21 3.92
C THR A 166 24.23 -1.31 4.64
N ILE A 167 24.48 -2.41 3.93
CA ILE A 167 25.41 -3.46 4.35
C ILE A 167 26.52 -3.59 3.31
N THR A 168 27.76 -3.66 3.78
CA THR A 168 28.95 -3.88 2.97
C THR A 168 29.60 -5.20 3.35
N ALA A 169 29.85 -6.06 2.37
CA ALA A 169 30.40 -7.40 2.51
C ALA A 169 31.49 -7.61 1.45
N THR A 170 32.72 -7.25 1.74
CA THR A 170 33.78 -7.17 0.72
C THR A 170 34.54 -8.46 0.48
N GLN A 171 34.72 -9.29 1.52
CA GLN A 171 35.60 -10.44 1.47
C GLN A 171 35.00 -11.66 2.16
N ILE A 172 35.07 -12.83 1.52
CA ILE A 172 34.67 -14.11 2.11
C ILE A 172 35.46 -14.38 3.39
N GLY A 173 34.79 -14.84 4.43
CA GLY A 173 35.38 -15.14 5.74
C GLY A 173 35.64 -13.91 6.63
N LYS A 174 35.21 -12.73 6.21
CA LYS A 174 35.23 -11.52 7.03
C LYS A 174 33.81 -11.12 7.42
N PRO A 175 33.61 -10.45 8.59
CA PRO A 175 32.29 -9.89 8.95
C PRO A 175 31.85 -8.84 7.93
N ALA A 176 30.54 -8.71 7.76
CA ALA A 176 29.95 -7.60 7.06
C ALA A 176 29.92 -6.33 7.95
N THR A 177 29.73 -5.17 7.33
CA THR A 177 29.60 -3.89 8.05
C THR A 177 28.29 -3.22 7.72
N GLY A 178 27.50 -2.89 8.77
CA GLY A 178 26.29 -2.10 8.64
C GLY A 178 26.58 -0.60 8.76
N ASN A 179 25.94 0.23 7.90
CA ASN A 179 26.14 1.67 7.91
C ASN A 179 24.78 2.40 7.81
N VAL A 180 24.70 3.56 8.47
CA VAL A 180 23.54 4.47 8.43
C VAL A 180 24.05 5.86 8.07
N ALA A 181 23.26 6.62 7.32
CA ALA A 181 23.61 8.00 7.02
C ALA A 181 23.65 8.85 8.29
N THR A 182 24.61 9.79 8.36
CA THR A 182 24.79 10.65 9.51
C THR A 182 23.48 11.37 9.90
N GLY A 183 23.13 11.28 11.17
CA GLY A 183 21.95 11.94 11.73
C GLY A 183 20.61 11.21 11.48
N VAL A 184 20.62 10.00 10.92
CA VAL A 184 19.43 9.11 10.92
C VAL A 184 19.44 8.34 12.25
N PRO A 185 18.38 8.43 13.08
CA PRO A 185 18.40 7.89 14.44
C PRO A 185 18.03 6.39 14.48
N ILE A 186 18.81 5.57 13.79
CA ILE A 186 18.77 4.10 13.89
C ILE A 186 20.21 3.55 14.04
N GLY A 187 20.32 2.33 14.55
CA GLY A 187 21.57 1.58 14.58
C GLY A 187 21.48 0.30 13.76
N ILE A 188 22.60 -0.13 13.15
CA ILE A 188 22.71 -1.39 12.43
C ILE A 188 23.96 -2.12 12.92
N GLY A 189 23.77 -3.31 13.54
CA GLY A 189 24.81 -4.28 13.82
C GLY A 189 24.88 -5.31 12.70
N ALA A 190 26.07 -5.67 12.24
CA ALA A 190 26.28 -6.68 11.20
C ALA A 190 27.44 -7.65 11.53
N ASP A 191 27.93 -7.64 12.76
CA ASP A 191 29.07 -8.46 13.21
C ASP A 191 28.77 -9.97 13.13
N ASN A 192 27.48 -10.34 13.21
CA ASN A 192 27.01 -11.72 13.12
C ASN A 192 26.61 -12.13 11.68
N VAL A 193 27.02 -11.37 10.67
CA VAL A 193 26.77 -11.70 9.25
C VAL A 193 28.05 -12.24 8.61
N GLU A 194 28.02 -13.49 8.22
CA GLU A 194 29.14 -14.12 7.51
C GLU A 194 29.10 -13.81 6.02
N VAL A 195 30.25 -13.45 5.45
CA VAL A 195 30.40 -13.27 4.01
C VAL A 195 30.87 -14.58 3.38
N MET A 196 30.04 -15.19 2.52
CA MET A 196 30.35 -16.47 1.89
C MET A 196 29.88 -16.53 0.44
N SER A 197 30.32 -17.58 -0.28
CA SER A 197 29.89 -17.78 -1.67
C SER A 197 28.40 -18.13 -1.76
N TYR A 198 27.76 -17.83 -2.90
CA TYR A 198 26.37 -18.23 -3.15
C TYR A 198 26.17 -19.75 -3.01
N GLY A 199 27.16 -20.55 -3.46
CA GLY A 199 27.10 -22.01 -3.33
C GLY A 199 27.16 -22.50 -1.87
N ASP A 200 27.95 -21.82 -1.03
CA ASP A 200 28.03 -22.13 0.41
C ASP A 200 26.74 -21.73 1.14
N MET A 201 26.20 -20.55 0.85
CA MET A 201 24.90 -20.13 1.39
C MET A 201 23.80 -21.14 1.06
N ALA A 202 23.75 -21.62 -0.19
CA ALA A 202 22.76 -22.62 -0.61
C ALA A 202 22.95 -23.97 0.10
N ARG A 203 24.19 -24.44 0.27
CA ARG A 203 24.48 -25.71 0.97
C ARG A 203 24.18 -25.65 2.46
N GLN A 204 24.34 -24.48 3.07
CA GLN A 204 24.12 -24.28 4.51
C GLN A 204 22.71 -23.77 4.83
N PHE A 205 21.85 -23.59 3.81
CA PHE A 205 20.51 -23.00 3.97
C PHE A 205 20.54 -21.65 4.70
N CYS A 206 21.62 -20.85 4.48
CA CYS A 206 21.86 -19.61 5.19
C CYS A 206 21.34 -18.43 4.39
N ALA A 207 20.65 -17.50 5.07
CA ALA A 207 20.12 -16.26 4.50
C ALA A 207 20.40 -15.09 5.44
N LEU A 208 20.33 -13.87 4.91
CA LEU A 208 20.40 -12.66 5.72
C LEU A 208 19.07 -12.48 6.46
N GLU A 209 19.14 -12.38 7.76
CA GLU A 209 18.01 -12.15 8.67
C GLU A 209 18.19 -10.84 9.44
N VAL A 210 17.07 -10.28 9.92
CA VAL A 210 17.05 -9.01 10.66
C VAL A 210 16.28 -9.20 11.95
N ASP A 211 16.92 -8.96 13.09
CA ASP A 211 16.25 -8.83 14.37
C ASP A 211 16.13 -7.36 14.77
N MET A 212 15.08 -7.04 15.53
CA MET A 212 14.82 -5.71 16.05
C MET A 212 15.12 -5.66 17.54
N ALA A 213 15.93 -4.68 17.94
CA ALA A 213 16.19 -4.38 19.35
C ALA A 213 15.60 -3.02 19.75
N LYS A 214 15.65 -2.65 21.01
CA LYS A 214 15.15 -1.37 21.52
C LYS A 214 15.80 -0.18 20.81
N GLY A 215 15.06 0.90 20.70
CA GLY A 215 15.55 2.16 20.17
C GLY A 215 15.88 2.12 18.68
N ASN A 216 15.19 1.32 17.92
CA ASN A 216 15.38 1.17 16.45
C ASN A 216 16.81 0.69 16.09
N PHE A 217 17.38 -0.21 16.88
CA PHE A 217 18.58 -0.92 16.53
C PHE A 217 18.23 -2.22 15.81
N TYR A 218 18.84 -2.45 14.63
CA TYR A 218 18.62 -3.62 13.77
C TYR A 218 19.86 -4.49 13.78
N GLU A 219 19.75 -5.69 14.29
CA GLU A 219 20.81 -6.67 14.28
C GLU A 219 20.67 -7.59 13.08
N LEU A 220 21.64 -7.50 12.16
CA LEU A 220 21.74 -8.37 11.01
C LEU A 220 22.53 -9.63 11.38
N LYS A 221 22.06 -10.77 10.94
CA LYS A 221 22.70 -12.07 11.15
C LYS A 221 22.50 -13.00 9.98
N GLY A 222 23.21 -14.15 10.02
CA GLY A 222 23.19 -15.12 8.91
C GLY A 222 24.25 -14.83 7.86
N CYS A 223 23.92 -14.84 6.58
CA CYS A 223 24.90 -14.83 5.52
C CYS A 223 24.57 -13.89 4.37
N ILE A 224 25.63 -13.38 3.72
CA ILE A 224 25.53 -12.54 2.54
C ILE A 224 26.66 -12.89 1.54
N THR A 225 26.39 -12.73 0.25
CA THR A 225 27.45 -12.82 -0.76
C THR A 225 28.29 -11.55 -0.80
N PRO A 226 29.59 -11.64 -1.21
CA PRO A 226 30.38 -10.43 -1.42
C PRO A 226 29.68 -9.42 -2.31
N ASN A 227 29.71 -8.14 -1.92
CA ASN A 227 29.23 -7.03 -2.72
C ASN A 227 30.36 -6.00 -2.93
N LYS A 228 30.47 -5.47 -4.14
CA LYS A 228 31.45 -4.43 -4.49
C LYS A 228 30.99 -3.06 -4.03
N GLU A 229 29.68 -2.84 -4.06
CA GLU A 229 29.03 -1.60 -3.65
C GLU A 229 28.13 -1.86 -2.43
N PRO A 230 27.98 -0.91 -1.50
CA PRO A 230 27.08 -1.07 -0.37
C PRO A 230 25.65 -1.41 -0.81
N GLN A 231 25.12 -2.53 -0.32
CA GLN A 231 23.75 -2.94 -0.61
C GLN A 231 22.77 -2.15 0.28
N GLY A 232 21.80 -1.48 -0.35
CA GLY A 232 20.77 -0.73 0.38
C GLY A 232 19.82 -1.63 1.16
N LEU A 233 19.56 -1.25 2.40
CA LEU A 233 18.61 -1.87 3.31
C LEU A 233 17.52 -0.86 3.70
N ARG A 234 16.32 -1.38 4.01
CA ARG A 234 15.16 -0.57 4.40
C ARG A 234 14.50 -1.21 5.61
N PHE A 235 14.39 -0.44 6.68
CA PHE A 235 13.87 -0.93 7.95
C PHE A 235 12.60 -0.19 8.33
N ALA A 236 11.52 -0.93 8.59
CA ALA A 236 10.36 -0.37 9.27
C ALA A 236 10.72 0.03 10.69
N ILE A 237 10.35 1.22 11.11
CA ILE A 237 10.56 1.68 12.48
C ILE A 237 9.85 0.73 13.44
N HIS A 238 10.56 0.32 14.49
CA HIS A 238 10.02 -0.58 15.52
C HIS A 238 9.51 0.21 16.72
N ASP A 239 10.31 1.15 17.20
CA ASP A 239 10.01 2.02 18.31
C ASP A 239 9.67 3.42 17.78
N VAL A 240 8.36 3.66 17.57
CA VAL A 240 7.86 4.91 16.99
C VAL A 240 8.03 6.07 17.96
N GLU A 241 7.99 5.83 19.26
CA GLU A 241 8.17 6.86 20.28
C GLU A 241 9.62 7.38 20.28
N ALA A 242 10.59 6.48 20.34
CA ALA A 242 12.00 6.84 20.22
C ALA A 242 12.30 7.55 18.89
N TRP A 243 11.73 7.05 17.78
CA TRP A 243 11.84 7.69 16.45
C TRP A 243 11.31 9.11 16.45
N GLY A 244 10.13 9.34 17.03
CA GLY A 244 9.53 10.66 17.19
C GLY A 244 10.43 11.60 17.99
N TRP A 245 10.89 11.16 19.14
CA TRP A 245 11.76 11.96 20.03
C TRP A 245 13.08 12.37 19.37
N ASP A 246 13.75 11.43 18.71
CA ASP A 246 15.03 11.71 18.06
C ASP A 246 14.89 12.66 16.86
N ASN A 247 13.81 12.53 16.08
CA ASN A 247 13.56 13.46 15.00
C ASN A 247 13.13 14.86 15.51
N ILE A 248 12.40 14.94 16.62
CA ILE A 248 12.07 16.21 17.28
C ILE A 248 13.35 16.90 17.79
N ARG A 249 14.22 16.18 18.51
CA ARG A 249 15.52 16.73 18.95
C ARG A 249 16.33 17.23 17.77
N TRP A 250 16.47 16.41 16.74
CA TRP A 250 17.18 16.78 15.52
C TRP A 250 16.60 18.04 14.87
N ALA A 251 15.27 18.18 14.82
CA ALA A 251 14.62 19.34 14.23
C ALA A 251 14.83 20.62 15.08
N MET A 252 14.72 20.51 16.42
CA MET A 252 15.02 21.62 17.31
C MET A 252 16.47 22.07 17.20
N ASP A 253 17.44 21.15 17.26
CA ASP A 253 18.86 21.45 17.11
C ASP A 253 19.18 22.17 15.80
N ARG A 254 18.63 21.68 14.69
CA ARG A 254 18.79 22.28 13.35
C ARG A 254 18.06 23.60 13.18
N ALA A 255 16.99 23.83 13.94
CA ALA A 255 16.31 25.11 14.00
C ALA A 255 17.02 26.13 14.93
N GLY A 256 18.06 25.71 15.65
CA GLY A 256 18.76 26.55 16.61
C GLY A 256 17.98 26.76 17.92
N ILE A 257 17.06 25.86 18.25
CA ILE A 257 16.19 25.97 19.44
C ILE A 257 16.79 25.15 20.60
N LYS A 258 17.16 25.84 21.67
CA LYS A 258 17.54 25.19 22.93
C LYS A 258 16.29 24.77 23.70
N HIS A 259 16.31 23.58 24.30
CA HIS A 259 15.22 23.02 25.08
C HIS A 259 15.68 22.68 26.48
N ASP A 260 15.00 23.24 27.49
CA ASP A 260 15.37 23.08 28.92
C ASP A 260 14.58 21.95 29.61
N GLY A 261 13.40 21.61 29.10
CA GLY A 261 12.50 20.61 29.70
C GLY A 261 12.73 19.19 29.24
N LEU A 262 11.70 18.37 29.36
CA LEU A 262 11.67 16.96 28.96
C LEU A 262 10.78 16.74 27.76
N LEU A 263 11.09 15.73 26.93
CA LEU A 263 10.15 15.16 25.97
C LEU A 263 9.19 14.22 26.70
N ARG A 264 7.90 14.37 26.48
CA ARG A 264 6.84 13.58 27.11
C ARG A 264 5.78 13.19 26.08
N VAL A 265 5.13 12.06 26.29
CA VAL A 265 3.96 11.65 25.48
C VAL A 265 2.69 12.13 26.19
N THR A 266 1.72 12.56 25.39
CA THR A 266 0.36 12.87 25.84
C THR A 266 -0.65 12.40 24.79
N HIS A 267 -1.92 12.32 25.17
CA HIS A 267 -3.02 12.00 24.27
C HIS A 267 -3.97 13.18 24.04
N LYS A 268 -3.73 14.31 24.66
CA LYS A 268 -4.54 15.51 24.52
C LYS A 268 -3.70 16.76 24.78
N SER A 269 -3.89 17.78 23.95
CA SER A 269 -3.42 19.14 24.21
C SER A 269 -4.44 19.89 25.08
N PRO A 270 -4.07 20.96 25.78
CA PRO A 270 -5.02 21.81 26.49
C PRO A 270 -6.05 22.41 25.54
N ASP A 271 -7.30 22.50 25.98
CA ASP A 271 -8.41 23.00 25.14
C ASP A 271 -8.26 24.50 24.77
N ASN A 272 -7.49 25.26 25.55
CA ASN A 272 -7.23 26.69 25.34
C ASN A 272 -5.86 26.98 24.73
N ALA A 273 -5.14 25.96 24.25
CA ALA A 273 -3.82 26.16 23.64
C ALA A 273 -3.94 26.92 22.30
N GLU A 274 -3.01 27.85 22.07
CA GLU A 274 -2.88 28.58 20.80
C GLU A 274 -1.92 27.87 19.85
N THR A 275 -2.23 27.87 18.55
CA THR A 275 -1.38 27.30 17.52
C THR A 275 -0.28 28.28 17.14
N LEU A 276 0.96 27.85 17.25
CA LEU A 276 2.15 28.62 16.93
C LEU A 276 2.68 28.36 15.51
N GLY A 277 2.37 27.20 14.95
CA GLY A 277 2.77 26.81 13.61
C GLY A 277 2.01 25.57 13.15
N THR A 278 1.82 25.42 11.85
CA THR A 278 1.12 24.28 11.26
C THR A 278 1.80 23.82 9.97
N HIS A 279 1.97 22.52 9.84
CA HIS A 279 2.30 21.85 8.59
C HIS A 279 1.04 21.19 8.03
N TYR A 280 0.77 21.39 6.75
CA TYR A 280 -0.32 20.75 6.01
C TYR A 280 0.24 19.76 5.00
N SER A 281 -0.32 18.55 4.97
CA SER A 281 -0.06 17.60 3.90
C SER A 281 -0.50 18.13 2.54
N VAL A 282 -0.13 17.42 1.46
CA VAL A 282 -0.80 17.57 0.16
C VAL A 282 -2.27 17.12 0.27
N SER A 283 -3.11 17.52 -0.70
CA SER A 283 -4.55 17.18 -0.69
C SER A 283 -4.82 15.68 -0.83
N LEU A 284 -6.01 15.26 -0.37
CA LEU A 284 -6.43 13.84 -0.42
C LEU A 284 -6.26 13.18 -1.80
N PRO A 285 -6.68 13.79 -2.95
CA PRO A 285 -6.49 13.15 -4.25
C PRO A 285 -5.04 12.85 -4.59
N VAL A 286 -4.09 13.73 -4.21
CA VAL A 286 -2.65 13.51 -4.42
C VAL A 286 -2.16 12.33 -3.59
N MET A 287 -2.59 12.23 -2.35
CA MET A 287 -2.25 11.12 -1.46
C MET A 287 -2.88 9.81 -1.92
N LEU A 288 -4.14 9.81 -2.36
CA LEU A 288 -4.82 8.64 -2.92
C LEU A 288 -4.13 8.15 -4.20
N ALA A 289 -3.71 9.06 -5.08
CA ALA A 289 -2.93 8.69 -6.27
C ALA A 289 -1.64 7.96 -5.89
N LYS A 290 -0.90 8.46 -4.90
CA LYS A 290 0.32 7.81 -4.40
C LYS A 290 0.01 6.43 -3.81
N MET A 291 -1.03 6.34 -2.95
CA MET A 291 -1.49 5.08 -2.37
C MET A 291 -1.83 4.03 -3.43
N LEU A 292 -2.63 4.41 -4.43
CA LEU A 292 -3.11 3.48 -5.46
C LEU A 292 -2.00 3.10 -6.45
N LYS A 293 -1.24 4.07 -6.97
CA LYS A 293 -0.21 3.85 -8.00
C LYS A 293 1.03 3.14 -7.45
N LYS A 294 1.46 3.46 -6.23
CA LYS A 294 2.62 2.81 -5.57
C LYS A 294 2.22 1.63 -4.68
N SER A 295 0.91 1.40 -4.51
CA SER A 295 0.39 0.38 -3.59
C SER A 295 0.87 0.56 -2.14
N ASP A 296 0.99 1.81 -1.68
CA ASP A 296 1.56 2.15 -0.38
C ASP A 296 0.62 1.74 0.76
N ASN A 297 1.08 0.82 1.62
CA ASN A 297 0.27 0.26 2.71
C ASN A 297 0.10 1.28 3.84
N LEU A 298 1.17 2.02 4.19
CA LEU A 298 1.11 3.03 5.25
C LEU A 298 0.02 4.06 4.96
N TYR A 299 -0.05 4.59 3.74
CA TYR A 299 -1.12 5.51 3.34
C TYR A 299 -2.51 4.90 3.50
N ALA A 300 -2.69 3.65 3.08
CA ALA A 300 -3.98 2.99 3.13
C ALA A 300 -4.48 2.80 4.56
N ASP A 301 -3.62 2.32 5.45
CA ASP A 301 -4.00 2.06 6.83
C ASP A 301 -4.10 3.35 7.65
N THR A 302 -3.34 4.37 7.28
CA THR A 302 -3.52 5.74 7.79
C THR A 302 -4.90 6.27 7.42
N PHE A 303 -5.32 6.16 6.16
CA PHE A 303 -6.67 6.58 5.76
C PHE A 303 -7.76 5.76 6.47
N LEU A 304 -7.57 4.45 6.61
CA LEU A 304 -8.52 3.63 7.36
C LEU A 304 -8.72 4.18 8.78
N LYS A 305 -7.64 4.43 9.52
CA LYS A 305 -7.70 4.97 10.89
C LYS A 305 -8.28 6.39 10.91
N THR A 306 -7.90 7.23 9.95
CA THR A 306 -8.40 8.61 9.83
C THR A 306 -9.91 8.63 9.54
N VAL A 307 -10.40 7.79 8.63
CA VAL A 307 -11.84 7.62 8.35
C VAL A 307 -12.58 7.18 9.62
N GLY A 308 -12.03 6.21 10.36
CA GLY A 308 -12.60 5.78 11.63
C GLY A 308 -12.65 6.92 12.67
N ARG A 309 -11.59 7.71 12.76
CA ARG A 309 -11.51 8.89 13.64
C ARG A 309 -12.56 9.93 13.27
N HIS A 310 -12.67 10.28 12.01
CA HIS A 310 -13.57 11.30 11.51
C HIS A 310 -15.03 10.87 11.70
N TYR A 311 -15.38 9.67 11.24
CA TYR A 311 -16.74 9.14 11.28
C TYR A 311 -17.31 9.02 12.70
N TYR A 312 -16.50 8.57 13.67
CA TYR A 312 -16.96 8.37 15.05
C TYR A 312 -16.59 9.51 16.01
N ASN A 313 -15.81 10.50 15.57
CA ASN A 313 -15.23 11.55 16.42
C ASN A 313 -14.53 10.98 17.67
N LYS A 314 -13.71 9.94 17.47
CA LYS A 314 -12.94 9.20 18.49
C LYS A 314 -11.55 8.90 17.94
N PRO A 315 -10.54 8.60 18.77
CA PRO A 315 -9.23 8.16 18.28
C PRO A 315 -9.38 7.01 17.27
N GLY A 316 -8.70 7.13 16.12
CA GLY A 316 -8.78 6.15 15.04
C GLY A 316 -8.03 4.86 15.38
N SER A 317 -8.58 3.73 14.92
CA SER A 317 -7.98 2.39 15.07
C SER A 317 -8.33 1.52 13.87
N TYR A 318 -7.69 0.36 13.74
CA TYR A 318 -8.13 -0.62 12.72
C TYR A 318 -9.60 -0.99 12.89
N ARG A 319 -10.04 -1.20 14.12
CA ARG A 319 -11.44 -1.55 14.42
C ARG A 319 -12.41 -0.44 14.03
N SER A 320 -12.21 0.79 14.51
CA SER A 320 -13.09 1.90 14.14
C SER A 320 -13.03 2.20 12.64
N GLY A 321 -11.86 2.08 12.01
CA GLY A 321 -11.69 2.28 10.58
C GLY A 321 -12.47 1.28 9.73
N THR A 322 -12.34 -0.02 10.01
CA THR A 322 -13.06 -1.08 9.26
C THR A 322 -14.58 -0.98 9.46
N MET A 323 -15.03 -0.64 10.67
CA MET A 323 -16.46 -0.39 10.96
C MET A 323 -16.96 0.85 10.21
N ALA A 324 -16.21 1.94 10.19
CA ALA A 324 -16.56 3.15 9.47
C ALA A 324 -16.62 2.92 7.95
N VAL A 325 -15.62 2.24 7.37
CA VAL A 325 -15.64 1.87 5.95
C VAL A 325 -16.90 1.10 5.59
N ARG A 326 -17.26 0.07 6.37
CA ARG A 326 -18.48 -0.69 6.16
C ARG A 326 -19.73 0.21 6.23
N ALA A 327 -19.84 1.05 7.27
CA ALA A 327 -20.98 1.93 7.47
C ALA A 327 -21.15 2.94 6.33
N ILE A 328 -20.03 3.56 5.88
CA ILE A 328 -20.02 4.52 4.79
C ILE A 328 -20.46 3.86 3.48
N LEU A 329 -19.92 2.67 3.17
CA LEU A 329 -20.27 1.95 1.95
C LEU A 329 -21.74 1.50 1.96
N THR A 330 -22.22 0.97 3.09
CA THR A 330 -23.66 0.59 3.25
C THR A 330 -24.58 1.79 3.09
N LYS A 331 -24.27 2.95 3.68
CA LYS A 331 -25.03 4.20 3.52
C LYS A 331 -25.13 4.63 2.05
N ASN A 332 -24.14 4.28 1.24
CA ASN A 332 -24.09 4.56 -0.20
C ASN A 332 -24.63 3.41 -1.06
N GLY A 333 -25.36 2.46 -0.48
CA GLY A 333 -25.99 1.34 -1.20
C GLY A 333 -25.04 0.23 -1.62
N ILE A 334 -23.84 0.17 -1.04
CA ILE A 334 -22.86 -0.90 -1.29
C ILE A 334 -22.91 -1.87 -0.12
N ASP A 335 -23.55 -3.02 -0.31
CA ASP A 335 -23.58 -4.07 0.69
C ASP A 335 -22.34 -4.97 0.58
N LEU A 336 -21.57 -4.98 1.64
CA LEU A 336 -20.41 -5.87 1.79
C LEU A 336 -20.76 -7.23 2.43
N GLY A 337 -22.04 -7.45 2.81
CA GLY A 337 -22.50 -8.72 3.36
C GLY A 337 -21.56 -9.32 4.39
N ASN A 338 -21.12 -10.55 4.14
CA ASN A 338 -20.20 -11.32 4.98
C ASN A 338 -18.69 -11.04 4.75
N ALA A 339 -18.31 -9.99 4.01
CA ALA A 339 -16.91 -9.64 3.85
C ALA A 339 -16.24 -9.36 5.21
N THR A 340 -15.00 -9.78 5.38
CA THR A 340 -14.18 -9.46 6.54
C THR A 340 -13.17 -8.38 6.18
N LEU A 341 -13.17 -7.29 6.92
CA LEU A 341 -12.21 -6.20 6.78
C LEU A 341 -11.32 -6.19 8.02
N ALA A 342 -10.02 -6.39 7.85
CA ALA A 342 -9.04 -6.41 8.93
C ALA A 342 -8.11 -5.19 8.91
N ASP A 343 -7.79 -4.68 7.72
CA ASP A 343 -6.99 -3.47 7.52
C ASP A 343 -7.46 -2.71 6.27
N GLY A 344 -6.84 -1.57 5.99
CA GLY A 344 -7.14 -0.75 4.81
C GLY A 344 -6.23 -1.03 3.62
N SER A 345 -5.10 -1.67 3.85
CA SER A 345 -4.07 -1.92 2.84
C SER A 345 -4.26 -3.25 2.09
N GLY A 346 -4.92 -4.22 2.72
CA GLY A 346 -4.99 -5.60 2.25
C GLY A 346 -3.73 -6.40 2.52
N LEU A 347 -2.84 -5.92 3.40
CA LEU A 347 -1.66 -6.67 3.84
C LEU A 347 -2.06 -7.85 4.73
N SER A 348 -3.10 -7.67 5.54
CA SER A 348 -3.67 -8.74 6.36
C SER A 348 -4.28 -9.86 5.51
N ALA A 349 -3.84 -11.08 5.75
CA ALA A 349 -4.44 -12.28 5.16
C ALA A 349 -5.87 -12.57 5.69
N HIS A 350 -6.30 -11.87 6.74
CA HIS A 350 -7.64 -12.00 7.32
C HIS A 350 -8.71 -11.20 6.57
N ASN A 351 -8.33 -10.31 5.65
CA ASN A 351 -9.32 -9.69 4.77
C ASN A 351 -9.93 -10.74 3.82
N LEU A 352 -11.24 -10.78 3.73
CA LEU A 352 -11.98 -11.65 2.82
C LEU A 352 -13.11 -10.88 2.14
N ILE A 353 -13.17 -10.95 0.82
CA ILE A 353 -14.23 -10.32 0.03
C ILE A 353 -14.49 -11.14 -1.23
N SER A 354 -15.74 -11.17 -1.70
CA SER A 354 -16.07 -11.82 -2.97
C SER A 354 -15.83 -10.88 -4.17
N ALA A 355 -15.66 -11.46 -5.35
CA ALA A 355 -15.54 -10.68 -6.57
C ALA A 355 -16.82 -9.86 -6.85
N ARG A 356 -18.00 -10.36 -6.49
CA ARG A 356 -19.27 -9.65 -6.62
C ARG A 356 -19.35 -8.44 -5.69
N GLN A 357 -18.91 -8.56 -4.43
CA GLN A 357 -18.86 -7.44 -3.49
C GLN A 357 -17.86 -6.37 -3.96
N MET A 358 -16.70 -6.76 -4.48
CA MET A 358 -15.73 -5.83 -5.06
C MET A 358 -16.29 -5.14 -6.32
N LEU A 359 -17.04 -5.87 -7.16
CA LEU A 359 -17.69 -5.29 -8.33
C LEU A 359 -18.71 -4.21 -7.94
N SER A 360 -19.48 -4.40 -6.87
CA SER A 360 -20.43 -3.37 -6.41
C SER A 360 -19.73 -2.06 -6.04
N VAL A 361 -18.52 -2.14 -5.46
CA VAL A 361 -17.66 -0.98 -5.19
C VAL A 361 -17.24 -0.31 -6.49
N LEU A 362 -16.77 -1.09 -7.49
CA LEU A 362 -16.35 -0.54 -8.78
C LEU A 362 -17.52 0.12 -9.53
N ASN A 363 -18.70 -0.48 -9.49
CA ASN A 363 -19.91 0.07 -10.13
C ASN A 363 -20.29 1.42 -9.51
N PHE A 364 -20.22 1.52 -8.18
CA PHE A 364 -20.46 2.80 -7.50
C PHE A 364 -19.43 3.85 -7.93
N ILE A 365 -18.15 3.49 -7.98
CA ILE A 365 -17.08 4.39 -8.46
C ILE A 365 -17.36 4.82 -9.88
N GLN A 366 -17.65 3.90 -10.81
CA GLN A 366 -17.88 4.22 -12.21
C GLN A 366 -19.07 5.16 -12.41
N LYS A 367 -20.17 4.91 -11.68
CA LYS A 367 -21.38 5.73 -11.74
C LYS A 367 -21.16 7.17 -11.26
N ASN A 368 -20.26 7.35 -10.27
CA ASN A 368 -20.07 8.64 -9.58
C ASN A 368 -18.68 9.24 -9.84
N ASP A 369 -17.91 8.76 -10.84
CA ASP A 369 -16.50 9.17 -11.00
C ASP A 369 -16.33 10.63 -11.43
N ALA A 370 -17.35 11.25 -12.03
CA ALA A 370 -17.34 12.68 -12.30
C ALA A 370 -17.09 13.53 -11.05
N GLU A 371 -17.64 13.10 -9.91
CA GLU A 371 -17.43 13.75 -8.61
C GLU A 371 -16.25 13.12 -7.85
N LEU A 372 -16.14 11.79 -7.84
CA LEU A 372 -15.12 11.08 -7.07
C LEU A 372 -13.72 11.27 -7.65
N GLY A 373 -13.58 11.20 -8.97
CA GLY A 373 -12.31 11.29 -9.68
C GLY A 373 -11.33 10.17 -9.35
N LEU A 374 -11.82 8.97 -8.97
CA LEU A 374 -11.00 7.85 -8.51
C LEU A 374 -10.40 7.03 -9.64
N ILE A 375 -11.08 6.88 -10.78
CA ILE A 375 -10.60 6.04 -11.89
C ILE A 375 -9.25 6.54 -12.42
N LYS A 376 -9.08 7.86 -12.57
CA LYS A 376 -7.81 8.47 -13.01
C LYS A 376 -6.65 8.31 -12.01
N LEU A 377 -6.95 7.98 -10.75
CA LEU A 377 -5.94 7.76 -9.71
C LEU A 377 -5.43 6.31 -9.69
N LEU A 378 -6.12 5.38 -10.38
CA LEU A 378 -5.66 4.00 -10.53
C LEU A 378 -4.41 3.93 -11.42
N PRO A 379 -3.54 2.92 -11.22
CA PRO A 379 -2.49 2.59 -12.18
C PRO A 379 -3.05 2.36 -13.59
N SER A 380 -2.33 2.82 -14.61
CA SER A 380 -2.70 2.63 -16.01
C SER A 380 -1.70 1.73 -16.74
N SER A 381 -2.20 0.78 -17.54
CA SER A 381 -1.38 -0.19 -18.26
C SER A 381 -0.35 0.47 -19.17
N GLN A 382 0.93 0.06 -19.03
CA GLN A 382 2.09 0.57 -19.77
C GLN A 382 2.32 2.09 -19.64
N VAL A 383 1.72 2.74 -18.63
CA VAL A 383 1.86 4.18 -18.39
C VAL A 383 2.48 4.42 -17.02
N ASP A 384 1.82 3.98 -15.94
CA ASP A 384 2.29 4.30 -14.60
C ASP A 384 1.94 3.24 -13.54
N GLY A 385 2.46 3.48 -12.33
CA GLY A 385 2.16 2.68 -11.16
C GLY A 385 2.54 1.21 -11.32
N THR A 386 1.79 0.33 -10.66
CA THR A 386 2.03 -1.13 -10.68
C THR A 386 1.65 -1.80 -12.01
N LEU A 387 1.02 -1.09 -12.92
CA LEU A 387 0.68 -1.59 -14.26
C LEU A 387 1.68 -1.16 -15.35
N ALA A 388 2.63 -0.29 -15.05
CA ALA A 388 3.61 0.16 -16.05
C ALA A 388 4.36 -1.01 -16.73
N TRP A 389 4.65 -2.07 -15.94
CA TRP A 389 5.45 -3.22 -16.37
C TRP A 389 4.77 -4.57 -16.08
N ARG A 390 3.45 -4.59 -15.79
CA ARG A 390 2.74 -5.84 -15.52
C ARG A 390 2.61 -6.65 -16.80
N ARG A 391 3.15 -7.88 -16.76
CA ARG A 391 3.29 -8.74 -17.96
C ARG A 391 1.98 -9.09 -18.66
N SER A 392 0.87 -9.15 -17.93
CA SER A 392 -0.46 -9.46 -18.50
C SER A 392 -1.04 -8.34 -19.37
N VAL A 393 -0.53 -7.11 -19.28
CA VAL A 393 -1.03 -5.94 -20.00
C VAL A 393 0.01 -5.30 -20.92
N THR A 394 1.04 -6.04 -21.34
CA THR A 394 2.15 -5.51 -22.16
C THR A 394 1.86 -5.53 -23.67
N ALA A 395 0.75 -6.15 -24.13
CA ALA A 395 0.37 -6.08 -25.54
C ALA A 395 0.14 -4.62 -25.97
N PRO A 396 0.66 -4.18 -27.13
CA PRO A 396 0.58 -2.76 -27.57
C PRO A 396 -0.85 -2.21 -27.55
N MET A 397 -1.84 -3.02 -27.92
CA MET A 397 -3.26 -2.65 -27.92
C MET A 397 -3.79 -2.34 -26.51
N MET A 398 -3.15 -2.84 -25.45
CA MET A 398 -3.56 -2.63 -24.06
C MET A 398 -3.00 -1.35 -23.43
N LYS A 399 -2.14 -0.60 -24.17
CA LYS A 399 -1.54 0.62 -23.64
C LYS A 399 -2.60 1.64 -23.26
N ASN A 400 -2.59 2.07 -21.99
CA ASN A 400 -3.56 3.01 -21.41
C ASN A 400 -5.03 2.58 -21.55
N LYS A 401 -5.28 1.25 -21.56
CA LYS A 401 -6.63 0.68 -21.66
C LYS A 401 -7.13 0.06 -20.37
N VAL A 402 -6.22 -0.37 -19.51
CA VAL A 402 -6.54 -0.96 -18.19
C VAL A 402 -6.19 0.04 -17.11
N HIS A 403 -7.19 0.43 -16.32
CA HIS A 403 -7.06 1.29 -15.14
C HIS A 403 -7.43 0.46 -13.91
N ALA A 404 -6.43 -0.12 -13.24
CA ALA A 404 -6.73 -1.14 -12.25
C ALA A 404 -5.72 -1.15 -11.10
N LYS A 405 -6.21 -1.63 -9.94
CA LYS A 405 -5.40 -1.89 -8.76
C LYS A 405 -4.96 -3.35 -8.72
N THR A 406 -3.66 -3.56 -8.57
CA THR A 406 -3.07 -4.89 -8.34
C THR A 406 -3.16 -5.28 -6.87
N GLY A 407 -3.28 -6.58 -6.59
CA GLY A 407 -3.20 -7.15 -5.26
C GLY A 407 -2.24 -8.35 -5.26
N THR A 408 -1.20 -8.31 -4.43
CA THR A 408 -0.23 -9.39 -4.33
C THR A 408 0.17 -9.58 -2.86
N ILE A 409 -0.03 -10.77 -2.37
CA ILE A 409 0.57 -11.35 -1.17
C ILE A 409 0.99 -12.78 -1.52
N THR A 410 1.66 -13.49 -0.61
CA THR A 410 2.09 -14.87 -0.85
C THR A 410 0.96 -15.73 -1.39
N GLY A 411 1.18 -16.38 -2.53
CA GLY A 411 0.20 -17.24 -3.18
C GLY A 411 -1.03 -16.54 -3.76
N THR A 412 -1.01 -15.21 -3.94
CA THR A 412 -2.16 -14.43 -4.44
C THR A 412 -1.72 -13.42 -5.50
N SER A 413 -2.48 -13.33 -6.59
CA SER A 413 -2.29 -12.34 -7.65
C SER A 413 -3.65 -11.84 -8.15
N ASN A 414 -4.04 -10.65 -7.74
CA ASN A 414 -5.35 -10.05 -8.01
C ASN A 414 -5.23 -8.83 -8.91
N LEU A 415 -6.30 -8.55 -9.65
CA LEU A 415 -6.44 -7.33 -10.43
C LEU A 415 -7.91 -6.90 -10.47
N VAL A 416 -8.18 -5.65 -10.10
CA VAL A 416 -9.54 -5.09 -10.08
C VAL A 416 -9.56 -3.68 -10.63
N GLY A 417 -10.56 -3.35 -11.44
CA GLY A 417 -10.67 -2.02 -12.01
C GLY A 417 -11.49 -1.98 -13.28
N PHE A 418 -11.02 -1.22 -14.24
CA PHE A 418 -11.74 -0.88 -15.46
C PHE A 418 -10.87 -1.15 -16.70
N ILE A 419 -11.51 -1.52 -17.78
CA ILE A 419 -10.88 -1.70 -19.08
C ILE A 419 -11.70 -0.98 -20.18
N ASP A 420 -11.02 -0.14 -20.95
CA ASP A 420 -11.59 0.51 -22.13
C ASP A 420 -11.41 -0.43 -23.33
N THR A 421 -12.50 -1.05 -23.78
CA THR A 421 -12.51 -2.07 -24.84
C THR A 421 -12.15 -1.50 -26.20
N ALA A 422 -11.84 -2.37 -27.17
CA ALA A 422 -11.62 -1.99 -28.56
C ALA A 422 -12.82 -1.25 -29.17
N GLY A 423 -14.04 -1.59 -28.74
CA GLY A 423 -15.29 -0.90 -29.15
C GLY A 423 -15.59 0.39 -28.40
N GLY A 424 -14.68 0.89 -27.56
CA GLY A 424 -14.83 2.16 -26.84
C GLY A 424 -15.70 2.10 -25.58
N GLN A 425 -16.19 0.93 -25.19
CA GLN A 425 -16.94 0.76 -23.94
C GLN A 425 -15.99 0.60 -22.76
N ARG A 426 -16.34 1.18 -21.61
CA ARG A 426 -15.65 0.89 -20.33
C ARG A 426 -16.37 -0.25 -19.60
N LYS A 427 -15.64 -1.30 -19.27
CA LYS A 427 -16.13 -2.43 -18.49
C LYS A 427 -15.44 -2.45 -17.13
N ALA A 428 -16.20 -2.73 -16.08
CA ALA A 428 -15.65 -3.03 -14.76
C ALA A 428 -15.32 -4.53 -14.67
N PHE A 429 -14.18 -4.86 -14.06
CA PHE A 429 -13.78 -6.25 -13.87
C PHE A 429 -13.12 -6.50 -12.52
N VAL A 430 -13.32 -7.68 -11.99
CA VAL A 430 -12.64 -8.21 -10.83
C VAL A 430 -12.06 -9.56 -11.20
N MET A 431 -10.77 -9.73 -10.95
CA MET A 431 -10.08 -10.99 -11.10
C MET A 431 -9.26 -11.28 -9.85
N PHE A 432 -9.68 -12.27 -9.09
CA PHE A 432 -8.98 -12.78 -7.92
C PHE A 432 -8.38 -14.14 -8.22
N GLN A 433 -7.14 -14.37 -7.80
CA GLN A 433 -6.41 -15.62 -7.94
C GLN A 433 -5.67 -15.91 -6.63
N ARG A 434 -5.83 -17.11 -6.08
CA ARG A 434 -5.24 -17.57 -4.81
C ARG A 434 -4.76 -19.01 -4.92
N GLY A 435 -3.91 -19.43 -3.97
CA GLY A 435 -3.32 -20.76 -3.96
C GLY A 435 -2.27 -20.93 -5.06
N LEU A 436 -1.68 -19.81 -5.52
CA LEU A 436 -0.66 -19.80 -6.56
C LEU A 436 0.67 -20.28 -5.99
N SER A 437 0.96 -21.55 -6.23
CA SER A 437 2.19 -22.19 -5.77
C SER A 437 2.82 -22.96 -6.93
N GLN A 438 4.12 -23.12 -6.86
CA GLN A 438 4.92 -23.95 -7.76
C GLN A 438 5.94 -24.71 -6.93
N ASP A 439 6.24 -25.93 -7.34
CA ASP A 439 7.35 -26.66 -6.76
C ASP A 439 8.68 -25.93 -7.01
N PRO A 440 9.71 -26.11 -6.16
CA PRO A 440 10.97 -25.38 -6.25
C PRO A 440 11.66 -25.49 -7.62
N ALA A 441 11.62 -26.64 -8.26
CA ALA A 441 12.26 -26.86 -9.56
C ALA A 441 11.53 -26.12 -10.69
N THR A 442 10.20 -26.10 -10.65
CA THR A 442 9.38 -25.32 -11.58
C THR A 442 9.57 -23.83 -11.34
N HIS A 443 9.62 -23.39 -10.08
CA HIS A 443 9.90 -22.00 -9.74
C HIS A 443 11.23 -21.54 -10.32
N GLU A 444 12.31 -22.33 -10.17
CA GLU A 444 13.62 -22.00 -10.71
C GLU A 444 13.63 -21.98 -12.25
N ARG A 445 12.93 -22.90 -12.92
CA ARG A 445 12.80 -22.89 -14.38
C ARG A 445 12.13 -21.62 -14.90
N TYR A 446 11.02 -21.20 -14.29
CA TYR A 446 10.35 -19.95 -14.67
C TYR A 446 11.24 -18.72 -14.45
N ARG A 447 11.98 -18.71 -13.34
CA ARG A 447 12.92 -17.65 -13.01
C ARG A 447 14.05 -17.57 -14.02
N ALA A 448 14.67 -18.70 -14.34
CA ALA A 448 15.78 -18.79 -15.30
C ALA A 448 15.35 -18.46 -16.75
N SER A 449 14.21 -18.98 -17.18
CA SER A 449 13.68 -18.75 -18.55
C SER A 449 13.05 -17.37 -18.73
N LYS A 450 12.82 -16.62 -17.64
CA LYS A 450 12.05 -15.36 -17.65
C LYS A 450 10.64 -15.53 -18.27
N ALA A 451 10.09 -16.73 -18.28
CA ALA A 451 8.74 -16.99 -18.77
C ALA A 451 7.69 -16.30 -17.90
N ALA A 452 6.52 -16.04 -18.47
CA ALA A 452 5.39 -15.56 -17.68
C ALA A 452 4.80 -16.71 -16.85
N TRP A 453 4.47 -16.43 -15.60
CA TRP A 453 3.82 -17.40 -14.72
C TRP A 453 2.45 -17.83 -15.27
N PRO A 454 2.00 -19.07 -15.02
CA PRO A 454 0.69 -19.55 -15.51
C PRO A 454 -0.47 -18.62 -15.18
N TRP A 455 -0.52 -18.11 -13.95
CA TRP A 455 -1.54 -17.14 -13.53
C TRP A 455 -1.46 -15.79 -14.26
N THR A 456 -0.26 -15.38 -14.73
CA THR A 456 -0.08 -14.18 -15.55
C THR A 456 -0.57 -14.41 -16.96
N VAL A 457 -0.35 -15.61 -17.52
CA VAL A 457 -0.86 -16.01 -18.84
C VAL A 457 -2.38 -16.07 -18.82
N PHE A 458 -2.97 -16.67 -17.79
CA PHE A 458 -4.41 -16.73 -17.59
C PHE A 458 -5.03 -15.32 -17.47
N GLU A 459 -4.46 -14.46 -16.62
CA GLU A 459 -4.90 -13.07 -16.48
C GLU A 459 -4.84 -12.33 -17.83
N LYS A 460 -3.75 -12.51 -18.58
CA LYS A 460 -3.59 -11.90 -19.90
C LYS A 460 -4.71 -12.31 -20.85
N GLY A 461 -4.99 -13.61 -20.95
CA GLY A 461 -6.05 -14.13 -21.82
C GLY A 461 -7.43 -13.58 -21.46
N VAL A 462 -7.76 -13.51 -20.15
CA VAL A 462 -9.02 -12.91 -19.68
C VAL A 462 -9.11 -11.43 -20.09
N LEU A 463 -8.06 -10.64 -19.85
CA LEU A 463 -8.07 -9.22 -20.19
C LEU A 463 -8.15 -8.97 -21.71
N GLU A 464 -7.46 -9.77 -22.52
CA GLU A 464 -7.52 -9.67 -23.98
C GLU A 464 -8.91 -10.03 -24.50
N SER A 465 -9.58 -11.05 -23.93
CA SER A 465 -10.96 -11.39 -24.28
C SER A 465 -11.92 -10.23 -23.94
N ILE A 466 -11.77 -9.61 -22.76
CA ILE A 466 -12.59 -8.44 -22.39
C ILE A 466 -12.35 -7.27 -23.36
N TYR A 467 -11.07 -6.97 -23.65
CA TYR A 467 -10.70 -5.88 -24.55
C TYR A 467 -11.29 -6.05 -25.96
N GLN A 468 -11.17 -7.27 -26.51
CA GLN A 468 -11.66 -7.62 -27.83
C GLN A 468 -13.18 -7.89 -27.87
N GLN A 469 -13.85 -7.85 -26.72
CA GLN A 469 -15.28 -8.16 -26.57
C GLN A 469 -15.62 -9.59 -27.03
N GLN A 470 -14.69 -10.52 -26.83
CA GLN A 470 -14.87 -11.95 -27.14
C GLN A 470 -15.39 -12.71 -25.91
N PRO A 471 -16.11 -13.82 -26.09
CA PRO A 471 -16.53 -14.67 -24.98
C PRO A 471 -15.31 -15.19 -24.18
N ILE A 472 -15.38 -15.08 -22.86
CA ILE A 472 -14.38 -15.67 -21.96
C ILE A 472 -14.71 -17.15 -21.80
N GLN A 473 -13.89 -18.01 -22.37
CA GLN A 473 -14.00 -19.46 -22.24
C GLN A 473 -12.89 -19.96 -21.32
N ILE A 474 -13.24 -20.65 -20.24
CA ILE A 474 -12.29 -21.19 -19.26
C ILE A 474 -12.42 -22.70 -19.26
N ALA A 475 -11.29 -23.39 -19.41
CA ALA A 475 -11.24 -24.86 -19.33
C ALA A 475 -11.66 -25.31 -17.92
N GLU A 476 -12.35 -26.42 -17.85
CA GLU A 476 -12.68 -27.08 -16.59
C GLU A 476 -11.38 -27.54 -15.91
N GLN A 477 -11.29 -27.30 -14.59
CA GLN A 477 -10.23 -27.90 -13.79
C GLN A 477 -10.63 -29.32 -13.51
N GLY A 478 -9.88 -30.27 -14.06
CA GLY A 478 -10.06 -31.71 -13.79
C GLY A 478 -9.65 -32.06 -12.35
#